data_293a97c7fb8d7835c0aafe9a1f43dc84
#
_entry.id   293a97c7fb8d7835c0aafe9a1f43dc84
#
_cell.length_a   1.000
_cell.length_b   1.000
_cell.length_c   1.000
_cell.angle_alpha   90.00
_cell.angle_beta   90.00
_cell.angle_gamma   90.00
#
_symmetry.space_group_name_H-M   'P 1'
#
loop_
_entity.id
_entity.type
_entity.pdbx_description
1 polymer ?
#
loop_
_entity_poly.entity_id
_entity_poly.type
_entity_poly.pdbx_seq_one_letter_code
_entity_poly.pdbx_strand_id
1 'polypeptide(L)'
;MQSAPATTERTPPPTAAPPSESTTTSCSSVVHIGDSTSVGLISSGYLADPATRIDAQYRRVGVAEPIIEISGARSTLETLGGQPNARDVAAGLKADGYEGCWVLALGTTDTANVSVAPGGPDRAARIDRMMEVIGDDPVLWVNLKTLVGAGDAWSGENMQRWNDALTEATVRYPNLRIFDWAGVVEDGWFDDDDIHYTSEGYAQRGRLIADALATQYPE
;
A
#
# COMPACT_ATOMS: atom_id res chain seq x y z
N MET A 1 64.32 36.44 0.74
CA MET A 1 63.00 36.58 0.17
C MET A 1 62.59 35.20 -0.34
N GLN A 2 61.79 34.43 0.39
CA GLN A 2 61.32 33.13 0.02
C GLN A 2 59.84 33.27 -0.41
N SER A 3 59.54 32.94 -1.67
CA SER A 3 58.19 32.92 -2.23
C SER A 3 57.42 31.70 -1.72
N ALA A 4 56.20 31.94 -1.18
CA ALA A 4 55.26 30.89 -0.75
C ALA A 4 54.60 30.23 -1.97
N PRO A 5 54.28 28.91 -1.88
CA PRO A 5 53.62 28.23 -2.98
C PRO A 5 52.11 28.58 -3.04
N ALA A 6 51.58 28.75 -4.26
CA ALA A 6 50.19 29.03 -4.52
C ALA A 6 49.34 27.75 -4.23
N THR A 7 48.35 27.91 -3.38
CA THR A 7 47.33 26.86 -3.09
C THR A 7 46.33 26.81 -4.22
N THR A 8 46.31 25.73 -5.00
CA THR A 8 45.31 25.51 -6.02
C THR A 8 44.00 25.05 -5.33
N GLU A 9 43.01 25.87 -5.34
CA GLU A 9 41.65 25.57 -4.87
C GLU A 9 41.02 24.54 -5.81
N ARG A 10 40.76 23.35 -5.29
CA ARG A 10 40.12 22.26 -6.06
C ARG A 10 38.61 22.48 -6.02
N THR A 11 38.00 22.83 -7.15
CA THR A 11 36.54 22.91 -7.33
C THR A 11 35.92 21.54 -7.00
N PRO A 12 34.90 21.46 -6.13
CA PRO A 12 34.23 20.20 -5.86
C PRO A 12 33.50 19.72 -7.14
N PRO A 13 33.41 18.38 -7.35
CA PRO A 13 32.68 17.84 -8.48
C PRO A 13 31.20 18.19 -8.38
N PRO A 14 30.48 18.36 -9.53
CA PRO A 14 29.07 18.68 -9.52
C PRO A 14 28.30 17.55 -8.83
N THR A 15 27.50 17.88 -7.82
CA THR A 15 26.57 16.96 -7.17
C THR A 15 25.58 16.50 -8.25
N ALA A 16 25.53 15.19 -8.50
CA ALA A 16 24.53 14.61 -9.39
C ALA A 16 23.13 15.00 -8.88
N ALA A 17 22.29 15.53 -9.78
CA ALA A 17 20.89 15.80 -9.47
C ALA A 17 20.23 14.47 -9.02
N PRO A 18 19.34 14.50 -8.01
CA PRO A 18 18.58 13.32 -7.66
C PRO A 18 17.82 12.84 -8.90
N PRO A 19 17.62 11.50 -9.08
CA PRO A 19 16.85 10.99 -10.20
C PRO A 19 15.47 11.65 -10.19
N SER A 20 15.03 12.12 -11.36
CA SER A 20 13.69 12.68 -11.56
C SER A 20 12.70 11.57 -11.22
N GLU A 21 11.94 11.71 -10.13
CA GLU A 21 10.88 10.76 -9.79
C GLU A 21 9.87 10.77 -10.94
N SER A 22 9.59 9.59 -11.51
CA SER A 22 8.56 9.46 -12.53
C SER A 22 7.23 9.88 -11.92
N THR A 23 6.51 10.76 -12.58
CA THR A 23 5.17 11.18 -12.15
C THR A 23 4.07 10.28 -12.74
N THR A 24 4.43 9.37 -13.66
CA THR A 24 3.54 8.45 -14.36
C THR A 24 3.98 7.00 -14.18
N THR A 25 3.00 6.09 -14.21
CA THR A 25 3.20 4.65 -14.03
C THR A 25 3.04 3.90 -15.35
N SER A 26 3.80 2.81 -15.53
CA SER A 26 3.60 1.84 -16.60
C SER A 26 2.34 0.97 -16.44
N CYS A 27 1.67 1.04 -15.27
CA CYS A 27 0.42 0.35 -14.99
C CYS A 27 -0.77 1.05 -15.67
N SER A 28 -1.15 0.63 -16.87
CA SER A 28 -2.31 1.20 -17.58
C SER A 28 -3.65 0.80 -16.95
N SER A 29 -3.71 -0.37 -16.32
CA SER A 29 -4.85 -0.86 -15.54
C SER A 29 -4.41 -1.25 -14.13
N VAL A 30 -5.22 -0.92 -13.13
CA VAL A 30 -4.95 -1.19 -11.70
C VAL A 30 -6.21 -1.70 -11.02
N VAL A 31 -6.08 -2.81 -10.30
CA VAL A 31 -7.06 -3.24 -9.30
C VAL A 31 -6.57 -2.84 -7.91
N HIS A 32 -7.38 -2.06 -7.18
CA HIS A 32 -7.14 -1.76 -5.76
C HIS A 32 -8.09 -2.62 -4.91
N ILE A 33 -7.54 -3.60 -4.19
CA ILE A 33 -8.29 -4.37 -3.20
C ILE A 33 -7.95 -3.83 -1.81
N GLY A 34 -9.00 -3.36 -1.08
CA GLY A 34 -8.81 -2.74 0.23
C GLY A 34 -9.80 -3.22 1.30
N ASP A 35 -9.37 -3.11 2.56
CA ASP A 35 -10.18 -3.32 3.75
C ASP A 35 -10.82 -2.00 4.25
N SER A 36 -11.27 -1.96 5.52
CA SER A 36 -11.91 -0.78 6.11
C SER A 36 -11.02 0.46 6.11
N THR A 37 -9.70 0.31 6.18
CA THR A 37 -8.74 1.43 6.13
C THR A 37 -8.68 2.12 4.76
N SER A 38 -9.36 1.56 3.76
CA SER A 38 -9.49 2.12 2.41
C SER A 38 -10.89 2.68 2.11
N VAL A 39 -11.91 2.44 2.95
CA VAL A 39 -13.30 2.86 2.68
C VAL A 39 -13.43 4.37 2.49
N GLY A 40 -12.69 5.16 3.27
CA GLY A 40 -12.70 6.62 3.14
C GLY A 40 -12.12 7.13 1.82
N LEU A 41 -11.26 6.34 1.13
CA LEU A 41 -10.67 6.71 -0.15
C LEU A 41 -11.69 6.87 -1.29
N ILE A 42 -12.88 6.30 -1.14
CA ILE A 42 -13.98 6.37 -2.11
C ILE A 42 -15.20 7.14 -1.58
N SER A 43 -15.19 7.52 -0.31
CA SER A 43 -16.33 8.11 0.37
C SER A 43 -16.43 9.62 0.13
N SER A 44 -17.59 10.09 -0.36
CA SER A 44 -17.88 11.52 -0.45
C SER A 44 -18.04 12.19 0.92
N GLY A 45 -18.27 11.41 1.98
CA GLY A 45 -18.35 11.92 3.35
C GLY A 45 -16.98 12.31 3.90
N TYR A 46 -15.94 11.59 3.53
CA TYR A 46 -14.56 11.93 3.86
C TYR A 46 -13.90 12.83 2.80
N LEU A 47 -14.06 12.50 1.52
CA LEU A 47 -13.44 13.18 0.38
C LEU A 47 -14.52 13.83 -0.49
N ALA A 48 -14.95 15.03 -0.09
CA ALA A 48 -16.00 15.78 -0.79
C ALA A 48 -15.57 16.14 -2.24
N ASP A 49 -14.30 16.52 -2.44
CA ASP A 49 -13.74 16.74 -3.76
C ASP A 49 -13.44 15.39 -4.44
N PRO A 50 -14.13 15.03 -5.55
CA PRO A 50 -13.86 13.79 -6.28
C PRO A 50 -12.41 13.66 -6.77
N ALA A 51 -11.70 14.77 -7.00
CA ALA A 51 -10.32 14.74 -7.45
C ALA A 51 -9.37 14.15 -6.41
N THR A 52 -9.74 14.13 -5.12
CA THR A 52 -8.94 13.56 -4.04
C THR A 52 -9.20 12.07 -3.81
N ARG A 53 -10.20 11.47 -4.46
CA ARG A 53 -10.51 10.05 -4.33
C ARG A 53 -9.52 9.18 -5.09
N ILE A 54 -9.38 7.94 -4.65
CA ILE A 54 -8.33 7.04 -5.11
C ILE A 54 -8.37 6.78 -6.64
N ASP A 55 -9.53 6.66 -7.23
CA ASP A 55 -9.68 6.46 -8.67
C ASP A 55 -9.16 7.66 -9.48
N ALA A 56 -9.42 8.88 -9.01
CA ALA A 56 -8.88 10.10 -9.60
C ALA A 56 -7.35 10.20 -9.40
N GLN A 57 -6.86 9.78 -8.22
CA GLN A 57 -5.42 9.77 -7.96
C GLN A 57 -4.68 8.76 -8.85
N TYR A 58 -5.25 7.60 -9.12
CA TYR A 58 -4.69 6.67 -10.11
C TYR A 58 -4.65 7.26 -11.51
N ARG A 59 -5.74 7.90 -11.95
CA ARG A 59 -5.75 8.59 -13.26
C ARG A 59 -4.72 9.72 -13.34
N ARG A 60 -4.47 10.43 -12.23
CA ARG A 60 -3.44 11.48 -12.16
C ARG A 60 -2.04 10.94 -12.49
N VAL A 61 -1.73 9.71 -12.13
CA VAL A 61 -0.44 9.06 -12.40
C VAL A 61 -0.44 8.18 -13.65
N GLY A 62 -1.45 8.29 -14.51
CA GLY A 62 -1.47 7.65 -15.83
C GLY A 62 -2.26 6.34 -15.92
N VAL A 63 -2.89 5.87 -14.84
CA VAL A 63 -3.79 4.69 -14.91
C VAL A 63 -5.05 5.05 -15.69
N ALA A 64 -5.31 4.35 -16.79
CA ALA A 64 -6.50 4.56 -17.62
C ALA A 64 -7.75 3.89 -17.00
N GLU A 65 -7.59 2.67 -16.47
CA GLU A 65 -8.67 1.82 -15.99
C GLU A 65 -8.45 1.38 -14.53
N PRO A 66 -8.77 2.22 -13.54
CA PRO A 66 -8.76 1.82 -12.14
C PRO A 66 -10.03 1.01 -11.79
N ILE A 67 -9.85 -0.18 -11.24
CA ILE A 67 -10.90 -1.03 -10.67
C ILE A 67 -10.77 -0.97 -9.15
N ILE A 68 -11.85 -0.59 -8.46
CA ILE A 68 -11.81 -0.33 -7.02
C ILE A 68 -12.68 -1.36 -6.29
N GLU A 69 -12.04 -2.27 -5.57
CA GLU A 69 -12.62 -3.36 -4.82
C GLU A 69 -12.36 -3.17 -3.31
N ILE A 70 -13.09 -2.23 -2.69
CA ILE A 70 -12.95 -1.86 -1.28
C ILE A 70 -14.19 -2.31 -0.50
N SER A 71 -13.96 -2.96 0.65
CA SER A 71 -15.04 -3.37 1.57
C SER A 71 -14.57 -3.32 3.02
N GLY A 72 -15.44 -2.84 3.91
CA GLY A 72 -15.16 -2.88 5.35
C GLY A 72 -14.90 -4.29 5.85
N ALA A 73 -13.99 -4.45 6.80
CA ALA A 73 -13.60 -5.72 7.41
C ALA A 73 -13.16 -6.81 6.41
N ARG A 74 -12.77 -6.44 5.19
CA ARG A 74 -12.25 -7.43 4.22
C ARG A 74 -10.94 -8.02 4.73
N SER A 75 -10.85 -9.33 4.75
CA SER A 75 -9.60 -10.06 4.98
C SER A 75 -9.13 -10.75 3.71
N THR A 76 -7.92 -11.26 3.73
CA THR A 76 -7.38 -12.04 2.59
C THR A 76 -8.15 -13.36 2.41
N LEU A 77 -8.60 -14.01 3.47
CA LEU A 77 -9.16 -15.38 3.43
C LEU A 77 -10.54 -15.54 4.03
N GLU A 78 -10.90 -14.80 5.09
CA GLU A 78 -12.20 -14.94 5.75
C GLU A 78 -13.27 -14.14 5.03
N THR A 79 -14.44 -14.73 4.91
CA THR A 79 -15.66 -14.08 4.41
C THR A 79 -16.45 -13.54 5.60
N LEU A 80 -16.70 -12.24 5.64
CA LEU A 80 -17.47 -11.57 6.68
C LEU A 80 -18.75 -10.96 6.10
N GLY A 81 -19.88 -11.19 6.78
CA GLY A 81 -21.15 -10.58 6.39
C GLY A 81 -21.62 -10.94 4.96
N GLY A 82 -21.18 -12.08 4.41
CA GLY A 82 -21.51 -12.47 3.04
C GLY A 82 -20.71 -11.77 1.94
N GLN A 83 -19.75 -10.92 2.31
CA GLN A 83 -18.86 -10.22 1.37
C GLN A 83 -17.69 -11.14 0.99
N PRO A 84 -17.30 -11.23 -0.29
CA PRO A 84 -16.15 -12.05 -0.68
C PRO A 84 -14.87 -11.53 -0.02
N ASN A 85 -14.00 -12.46 0.37
CA ASN A 85 -12.65 -12.12 0.82
C ASN A 85 -11.78 -11.62 -0.35
N ALA A 86 -10.60 -11.09 -0.05
CA ALA A 86 -9.75 -10.50 -1.08
C ALA A 86 -9.24 -11.53 -2.11
N ARG A 87 -8.94 -12.75 -1.66
CA ARG A 87 -8.51 -13.84 -2.54
C ARG A 87 -9.58 -14.23 -3.55
N ASP A 88 -10.84 -14.34 -3.11
CA ASP A 88 -11.95 -14.70 -4.00
C ASP A 88 -12.26 -13.57 -5.00
N VAL A 89 -12.12 -12.28 -4.59
CA VAL A 89 -12.18 -11.12 -5.49
C VAL A 89 -11.08 -11.21 -6.56
N ALA A 90 -9.84 -11.45 -6.14
CA ALA A 90 -8.70 -11.57 -7.07
C ALA A 90 -8.90 -12.76 -8.02
N ALA A 91 -9.35 -13.91 -7.50
CA ALA A 91 -9.62 -15.10 -8.32
C ALA A 91 -10.71 -14.87 -9.38
N GLY A 92 -11.77 -14.14 -9.01
CA GLY A 92 -12.83 -13.74 -9.96
C GLY A 92 -12.27 -12.87 -11.08
N LEU A 93 -11.53 -11.81 -10.75
CA LEU A 93 -10.92 -10.93 -11.73
C LEU A 93 -9.93 -11.66 -12.66
N LYS A 94 -9.11 -12.56 -12.11
CA LYS A 94 -8.21 -13.41 -12.94
C LYS A 94 -9.00 -14.36 -13.85
N ALA A 95 -10.10 -14.93 -13.38
CA ALA A 95 -10.98 -15.78 -14.21
C ALA A 95 -11.65 -14.98 -15.33
N ASP A 96 -11.94 -13.70 -15.10
CA ASP A 96 -12.49 -12.79 -16.11
C ASP A 96 -11.41 -12.22 -17.06
N GLY A 97 -10.14 -12.68 -16.91
CA GLY A 97 -9.03 -12.32 -17.80
C GLY A 97 -8.33 -11.03 -17.45
N TYR A 98 -8.44 -10.53 -16.20
CA TYR A 98 -7.70 -9.35 -15.78
C TYR A 98 -6.18 -9.60 -15.84
N GLU A 99 -5.50 -8.70 -16.55
CA GLU A 99 -4.05 -8.61 -16.66
C GLU A 99 -3.66 -7.15 -16.40
N GLY A 100 -2.98 -6.88 -15.30
CA GLY A 100 -2.61 -5.51 -14.90
C GLY A 100 -1.94 -5.47 -13.54
N CYS A 101 -1.78 -4.27 -13.01
CA CYS A 101 -1.16 -4.08 -11.71
C CYS A 101 -2.17 -4.22 -10.57
N TRP A 102 -1.71 -4.70 -9.43
CA TRP A 102 -2.51 -4.88 -8.23
C TRP A 102 -2.01 -3.96 -7.12
N VAL A 103 -2.90 -3.24 -6.47
CA VAL A 103 -2.64 -2.54 -5.21
C VAL A 103 -3.42 -3.24 -4.11
N LEU A 104 -2.72 -3.78 -3.13
CA LEU A 104 -3.30 -4.49 -1.99
C LEU A 104 -3.16 -3.63 -0.74
N ALA A 105 -4.25 -3.03 -0.28
CA ALA A 105 -4.34 -2.30 0.99
C ALA A 105 -5.08 -3.16 2.02
N LEU A 106 -4.44 -4.28 2.39
CA LEU A 106 -5.00 -5.39 3.16
C LEU A 106 -4.06 -5.81 4.28
N GLY A 107 -4.62 -6.38 5.33
CA GLY A 107 -3.88 -6.99 6.41
C GLY A 107 -4.30 -6.53 7.80
N THR A 108 -4.98 -5.38 7.92
CA THR A 108 -5.47 -4.89 9.23
C THR A 108 -6.44 -5.89 9.85
N THR A 109 -7.45 -6.32 9.09
CA THR A 109 -8.40 -7.36 9.52
C THR A 109 -7.71 -8.72 9.68
N ASP A 110 -6.79 -9.09 8.79
CA ASP A 110 -6.03 -10.34 8.87
C ASP A 110 -5.20 -10.43 10.14
N THR A 111 -4.55 -9.33 10.51
CA THR A 111 -3.75 -9.25 11.73
C THR A 111 -4.58 -9.51 12.97
N ALA A 112 -5.79 -8.93 13.05
CA ALA A 112 -6.73 -9.20 14.12
C ALA A 112 -7.18 -10.68 14.11
N ASN A 113 -7.54 -11.24 12.96
CA ASN A 113 -7.97 -12.63 12.81
C ASN A 113 -6.89 -13.61 13.29
N VAL A 114 -5.63 -13.41 12.89
CA VAL A 114 -4.50 -14.25 13.33
C VAL A 114 -4.31 -14.15 14.85
N SER A 115 -4.54 -12.98 15.44
CA SER A 115 -4.36 -12.74 16.87
C SER A 115 -5.44 -13.40 17.72
N VAL A 116 -6.69 -13.41 17.26
CA VAL A 116 -7.83 -13.95 18.03
C VAL A 116 -8.16 -15.41 17.72
N ALA A 117 -7.70 -15.97 16.60
CA ALA A 117 -7.94 -17.36 16.19
C ALA A 117 -6.62 -18.09 15.90
N PRO A 118 -5.81 -18.38 16.91
CA PRO A 118 -4.56 -19.12 16.73
C PRO A 118 -4.86 -20.54 16.22
N GLY A 119 -4.17 -20.96 15.15
CA GLY A 119 -4.35 -22.28 14.51
C GLY A 119 -4.90 -22.23 13.08
N GLY A 120 -5.31 -21.03 12.61
CA GLY A 120 -5.55 -20.78 11.21
C GLY A 120 -4.27 -20.47 10.42
N PRO A 121 -4.38 -20.12 9.13
CA PRO A 121 -3.24 -19.65 8.35
C PRO A 121 -2.59 -18.43 9.00
N ASP A 122 -1.27 -18.48 9.17
CA ASP A 122 -0.49 -17.37 9.69
C ASP A 122 -0.36 -16.23 8.65
N ARG A 123 0.35 -15.17 9.00
CA ARG A 123 0.53 -13.99 8.15
C ARG A 123 1.22 -14.32 6.83
N ALA A 124 2.27 -15.14 6.87
CA ALA A 124 3.01 -15.54 5.67
C ALA A 124 2.11 -16.36 4.74
N ALA A 125 1.39 -17.36 5.27
CA ALA A 125 0.48 -18.18 4.47
C ALA A 125 -0.67 -17.37 3.84
N ARG A 126 -1.14 -16.31 4.49
CA ARG A 126 -2.16 -15.40 3.94
C ARG A 126 -1.63 -14.60 2.76
N ILE A 127 -0.42 -14.04 2.90
CA ILE A 127 0.27 -13.32 1.84
C ILE A 127 0.54 -14.26 0.65
N ASP A 128 1.07 -15.45 0.91
CA ASP A 128 1.37 -16.44 -0.12
C ASP A 128 0.11 -16.82 -0.92
N ARG A 129 -1.03 -17.04 -0.28
CA ARG A 129 -2.29 -17.36 -0.97
C ARG A 129 -2.84 -16.22 -1.84
N MET A 130 -2.57 -14.97 -1.48
CA MET A 130 -2.89 -13.83 -2.35
C MET A 130 -1.98 -13.81 -3.57
N MET A 131 -0.66 -13.95 -3.34
CA MET A 131 0.32 -13.94 -4.43
C MET A 131 0.15 -15.12 -5.40
N GLU A 132 -0.21 -16.31 -4.90
CA GLU A 132 -0.52 -17.48 -5.73
C GLU A 132 -1.67 -17.22 -6.72
N VAL A 133 -2.71 -16.51 -6.31
CA VAL A 133 -3.86 -16.17 -7.18
C VAL A 133 -3.49 -15.12 -8.20
N ILE A 134 -2.73 -14.10 -7.80
CA ILE A 134 -2.32 -13.00 -8.67
C ILE A 134 -1.28 -13.48 -9.71
N GLY A 135 -0.42 -14.43 -9.31
CA GLY A 135 0.65 -14.93 -10.17
C GLY A 135 1.77 -13.93 -10.37
N ASP A 136 2.21 -13.76 -11.61
CA ASP A 136 3.37 -12.93 -11.97
C ASP A 136 3.02 -11.45 -12.20
N ASP A 137 1.75 -11.04 -12.08
CA ASP A 137 1.35 -9.66 -12.27
C ASP A 137 2.01 -8.72 -11.23
N PRO A 138 2.29 -7.45 -11.57
CA PRO A 138 2.90 -6.50 -10.63
C PRO A 138 2.00 -6.23 -9.43
N VAL A 139 2.55 -6.30 -8.21
CA VAL A 139 1.83 -6.07 -6.95
C VAL A 139 2.52 -4.99 -6.13
N LEU A 140 1.76 -3.95 -5.77
CA LEU A 140 2.12 -2.98 -4.73
C LEU A 140 1.29 -3.28 -3.48
N TRP A 141 1.92 -3.73 -2.41
CA TRP A 141 1.25 -3.94 -1.13
C TRP A 141 1.52 -2.78 -0.18
N VAL A 142 0.46 -2.17 0.34
CA VAL A 142 0.54 -1.08 1.32
C VAL A 142 0.69 -1.69 2.70
N ASN A 143 1.81 -1.42 3.37
CA ASN A 143 2.03 -1.92 4.73
C ASN A 143 1.14 -1.20 5.77
N LEU A 144 1.15 -1.64 7.00
CA LEU A 144 0.17 -1.30 8.02
C LEU A 144 0.75 -0.47 9.16
N LYS A 145 -0.06 0.48 9.66
CA LYS A 145 0.14 1.14 10.95
C LYS A 145 -1.21 1.38 11.62
N THR A 146 -1.26 1.18 12.94
CA THR A 146 -2.31 1.65 13.84
C THR A 146 -1.64 2.28 15.06
N LEU A 147 -2.37 3.12 15.77
CA LEU A 147 -1.91 3.72 17.04
C LEU A 147 -2.46 2.95 18.26
N VAL A 148 -3.21 1.89 18.02
CA VAL A 148 -3.80 1.04 19.06
C VAL A 148 -2.71 0.42 19.93
N GLY A 149 -2.92 0.52 21.24
CA GLY A 149 -1.95 0.08 22.26
C GLY A 149 -1.70 -1.43 22.29
N ALA A 150 -0.61 -1.81 22.96
CA ALA A 150 -0.19 -3.20 23.09
C ALA A 150 -1.27 -4.07 23.78
N GLY A 151 -1.38 -5.32 23.36
CA GLY A 151 -2.32 -6.31 23.90
C GLY A 151 -3.66 -6.38 23.17
N ASP A 152 -3.95 -5.44 22.31
CA ASP A 152 -5.12 -5.46 21.43
C ASP A 152 -4.81 -6.23 20.13
N ALA A 153 -5.86 -6.79 19.51
CA ALA A 153 -5.75 -7.52 18.24
C ALA A 153 -5.28 -6.60 17.09
N TRP A 154 -5.64 -5.33 17.13
CA TRP A 154 -5.26 -4.30 16.16
C TRP A 154 -4.04 -3.48 16.60
N SER A 155 -3.29 -3.92 17.61
CA SER A 155 -2.13 -3.17 18.11
C SER A 155 -1.08 -2.91 17.05
N GLY A 156 -0.37 -1.78 17.17
CA GLY A 156 0.76 -1.43 16.30
C GLY A 156 1.82 -2.53 16.25
N GLU A 157 2.05 -3.26 17.36
CA GLU A 157 2.96 -4.41 17.39
C GLU A 157 2.49 -5.55 16.46
N ASN A 158 1.19 -5.84 16.43
CA ASN A 158 0.63 -6.86 15.54
C ASN A 158 0.70 -6.42 14.07
N MET A 159 0.52 -5.12 13.76
CA MET A 159 0.72 -4.56 12.41
C MET A 159 2.18 -4.70 11.97
N GLN A 160 3.14 -4.44 12.88
CA GLN A 160 4.56 -4.62 12.56
C GLN A 160 4.89 -6.07 12.18
N ARG A 161 4.33 -7.06 12.89
CA ARG A 161 4.51 -8.48 12.53
C ARG A 161 3.95 -8.83 11.14
N TRP A 162 2.89 -8.14 10.69
CA TRP A 162 2.42 -8.26 9.32
C TRP A 162 3.41 -7.66 8.33
N ASN A 163 3.93 -6.47 8.63
CA ASN A 163 4.90 -5.77 7.79
C ASN A 163 6.21 -6.57 7.65
N ASP A 164 6.64 -7.24 8.74
CA ASP A 164 7.80 -8.14 8.71
C ASP A 164 7.54 -9.33 7.75
N ALA A 165 6.37 -9.96 7.82
CA ALA A 165 5.98 -11.05 6.91
C ALA A 165 5.88 -10.58 5.44
N LEU A 166 5.40 -9.36 5.19
CA LEU A 166 5.43 -8.75 3.85
C LEU A 166 6.86 -8.55 3.33
N THR A 167 7.74 -8.06 4.20
CA THR A 167 9.16 -7.87 3.84
C THR A 167 9.82 -9.20 3.48
N GLU A 168 9.58 -10.25 4.26
CA GLU A 168 10.06 -11.59 3.94
C GLU A 168 9.47 -12.14 2.63
N ALA A 169 8.21 -11.81 2.32
CA ALA A 169 7.56 -12.24 1.09
C ALA A 169 8.20 -11.66 -0.18
N THR A 170 8.81 -10.46 -0.12
CA THR A 170 9.49 -9.88 -1.28
C THR A 170 10.67 -10.70 -1.79
N VAL A 171 11.26 -11.56 -0.93
CA VAL A 171 12.32 -12.49 -1.33
C VAL A 171 11.76 -13.65 -2.16
N ARG A 172 10.51 -14.07 -1.88
CA ARG A 172 9.83 -15.17 -2.59
C ARG A 172 9.13 -14.70 -3.87
N TYR A 173 8.64 -13.46 -3.87
CA TYR A 173 7.83 -12.89 -4.95
C TYR A 173 8.52 -11.65 -5.56
N PRO A 174 9.29 -11.80 -6.64
CA PRO A 174 10.04 -10.70 -7.24
C PRO A 174 9.14 -9.61 -7.86
N ASN A 175 7.88 -9.91 -8.12
CA ASN A 175 6.85 -8.99 -8.58
C ASN A 175 6.14 -8.21 -7.47
N LEU A 176 6.42 -8.53 -6.19
CA LEU A 176 5.89 -7.82 -5.02
C LEU A 176 6.77 -6.62 -4.68
N ARG A 177 6.16 -5.45 -4.57
CA ARG A 177 6.75 -4.23 -4.00
C ARG A 177 5.93 -3.79 -2.79
N ILE A 178 6.57 -3.12 -1.85
CA ILE A 178 5.90 -2.60 -0.65
C ILE A 178 5.89 -1.07 -0.72
N PHE A 179 4.73 -0.47 -0.50
CA PHE A 179 4.64 0.93 -0.13
C PHE A 179 4.70 1.04 1.38
N ASP A 180 5.73 1.70 1.90
CA ASP A 180 5.95 1.90 3.34
C ASP A 180 5.04 3.02 3.87
N TRP A 181 3.73 2.72 3.94
CA TRP A 181 2.75 3.61 4.55
C TRP A 181 3.05 3.85 6.03
N ALA A 182 3.48 2.81 6.76
CA ALA A 182 3.80 2.91 8.18
C ALA A 182 4.92 3.91 8.47
N GLY A 183 5.87 4.07 7.55
CA GLY A 183 6.99 5.01 7.68
C GLY A 183 6.64 6.46 7.34
N VAL A 184 5.53 6.70 6.60
CA VAL A 184 5.18 8.05 6.13
C VAL A 184 3.90 8.61 6.75
N VAL A 185 3.04 7.77 7.32
CA VAL A 185 1.78 8.21 7.93
C VAL A 185 2.05 9.00 9.21
N GLU A 186 1.43 10.17 9.33
CA GLU A 186 1.50 11.01 10.52
C GLU A 186 0.41 10.60 11.53
N ASP A 187 0.72 10.64 12.82
CA ASP A 187 -0.24 10.24 13.87
C ASP A 187 -1.50 11.10 13.86
N GLY A 188 -1.40 12.38 13.48
CA GLY A 188 -2.54 13.29 13.34
C GLY A 188 -3.48 12.98 12.17
N TRP A 189 -3.14 12.02 11.31
CA TRP A 189 -4.03 11.56 10.23
C TRP A 189 -4.96 10.43 10.66
N PHE A 190 -4.76 9.84 11.86
CA PHE A 190 -5.68 8.83 12.40
C PHE A 190 -6.92 9.49 13.02
N ASP A 191 -8.04 8.79 12.94
CA ASP A 191 -9.30 9.15 13.62
C ASP A 191 -9.25 8.68 15.09
N ASP A 192 -10.25 9.02 15.87
CA ASP A 192 -10.36 8.73 17.32
C ASP A 192 -10.28 7.24 17.68
N ASP A 193 -10.44 6.34 16.70
CA ASP A 193 -10.34 4.88 16.91
C ASP A 193 -8.90 4.33 16.74
N ASP A 194 -7.93 5.18 16.43
CA ASP A 194 -6.53 4.81 16.25
C ASP A 194 -6.25 3.79 15.12
N ILE A 195 -7.24 3.51 14.25
CA ILE A 195 -7.18 2.54 13.14
C ILE A 195 -7.48 3.20 11.81
N HIS A 196 -8.60 3.93 11.74
CA HIS A 196 -9.07 4.59 10.53
C HIS A 196 -8.51 6.00 10.43
N TYR A 197 -8.80 6.69 9.31
CA TYR A 197 -8.17 7.97 9.04
C TYR A 197 -9.20 9.10 9.00
N THR A 198 -8.77 10.29 9.38
CA THR A 198 -9.48 11.55 9.13
C THR A 198 -9.59 11.82 7.63
N SER A 199 -10.38 12.82 7.23
CA SER A 199 -10.49 13.27 5.83
C SER A 199 -9.11 13.64 5.24
N GLU A 200 -8.26 14.31 6.03
CA GLU A 200 -6.89 14.63 5.63
C GLU A 200 -6.07 13.35 5.45
N GLY A 201 -6.13 12.43 6.42
CA GLY A 201 -5.41 11.15 6.33
C GLY A 201 -5.80 10.35 5.10
N TYR A 202 -7.09 10.26 4.76
CA TYR A 202 -7.54 9.59 3.53
C TYR A 202 -7.07 10.30 2.27
N ALA A 203 -7.09 11.64 2.22
CA ALA A 203 -6.60 12.39 1.06
C ALA A 203 -5.11 12.14 0.81
N GLN A 204 -4.29 12.20 1.87
CA GLN A 204 -2.87 11.93 1.79
C GLN A 204 -2.58 10.46 1.42
N ARG A 205 -3.32 9.51 2.04
CA ARG A 205 -3.18 8.09 1.75
C ARG A 205 -3.44 7.79 0.28
N GLY A 206 -4.54 8.29 -0.27
CA GLY A 206 -4.88 8.08 -1.69
C GLY A 206 -3.80 8.64 -2.63
N ARG A 207 -3.35 9.87 -2.36
CA ARG A 207 -2.29 10.53 -3.14
C ARG A 207 -0.98 9.73 -3.07
N LEU A 208 -0.52 9.38 -1.86
CA LEU A 208 0.76 8.70 -1.66
C LEU A 208 0.77 7.26 -2.18
N ILE A 209 -0.35 6.53 -2.16
CA ILE A 209 -0.46 5.21 -2.80
C ILE A 209 -0.28 5.35 -4.32
N ALA A 210 -0.92 6.33 -4.95
CA ALA A 210 -0.77 6.56 -6.39
C ALA A 210 0.66 7.00 -6.75
N ASP A 211 1.28 7.87 -5.96
CA ASP A 211 2.68 8.28 -6.14
C ASP A 211 3.65 7.09 -5.99
N ALA A 212 3.40 6.23 -5.00
CA ALA A 212 4.18 5.00 -4.80
C ALA A 212 4.05 4.04 -5.98
N LEU A 213 2.85 3.90 -6.57
CA LEU A 213 2.66 3.09 -7.77
C LEU A 213 3.52 3.61 -8.93
N ALA A 214 3.52 4.93 -9.18
CA ALA A 214 4.34 5.55 -10.23
C ALA A 214 5.84 5.40 -9.96
N THR A 215 6.26 5.46 -8.70
CA THR A 215 7.66 5.30 -8.30
C THR A 215 8.14 3.86 -8.44
N GLN A 216 7.31 2.87 -8.07
CA GLN A 216 7.68 1.46 -8.07
C GLN A 216 7.55 0.80 -9.45
N TYR A 217 6.66 1.31 -10.28
CA TYR A 217 6.39 0.86 -11.65
C TYR A 217 6.36 2.07 -12.60
N PRO A 218 7.52 2.73 -12.83
CA PRO A 218 7.61 3.91 -13.68
C PRO A 218 7.35 3.58 -15.15
N GLU A 219 6.83 4.60 -15.89
CA GLU A 219 6.70 4.55 -17.36
C GLU A 219 8.04 4.55 -18.06
#